data_5cd066db3422fecb70234a40a7767c33
#
_entry.id   5cd066db3422fecb70234a40a7767c33
#
_cell.length_a   1.000
_cell.length_b   1.000
_cell.length_c   1.000
_cell.angle_alpha   90.00
_cell.angle_beta   90.00
_cell.angle_gamma   90.00
#
_symmetry.space_group_name_H-M   'P 1'
#
loop_
_entity.id
_entity.type
_entity.pdbx_description
1 polymer ?
#
loop_
_entity_poly.entity_id
_entity_poly.type
_entity_poly.pdbx_seq_one_letter_code
_entity_poly.pdbx_strand_id
1 'polypeptide(L)'
;MDGNERVERAVFYKEWLSLSKAEFNVLTMLAEQGGSFSGNYADMMRYLNVTPQSRNRQSLQQAIESLASKGFITRDSRGRTQILKVIPKATEIIIPKRWVLSVINHDYSGESVAFAQVLKVFAWISHNEMPVVTNRMIAEDLNISESTVVSAKNVLEREYENITKKRISEKQGENFFRNLGQELRANAWWSEI
;
A
#
# COMPACT_ATOMS: atom_id res chain seq x y z
N MET A 1 25.23 -10.38 -20.25
CA MET A 1 24.84 -9.42 -19.18
C MET A 1 23.41 -9.74 -18.84
N ASP A 2 23.22 -10.65 -17.89
CA ASP A 2 21.89 -11.14 -17.52
C ASP A 2 21.27 -10.16 -16.51
N GLY A 3 20.55 -9.18 -17.06
CA GLY A 3 19.78 -8.23 -16.27
C GLY A 3 18.48 -8.86 -15.73
N ASN A 4 18.61 -9.88 -14.91
CA ASN A 4 17.50 -10.42 -14.14
C ASN A 4 17.37 -9.59 -12.86
N GLU A 5 17.00 -8.31 -12.99
CA GLU A 5 16.56 -7.53 -11.84
C GLU A 5 15.31 -8.23 -11.28
N ARG A 6 15.53 -8.98 -10.20
CA ARG A 6 14.41 -9.54 -9.43
C ARG A 6 13.57 -8.37 -8.95
N VAL A 7 12.41 -8.18 -9.58
CA VAL A 7 11.47 -7.17 -9.14
C VAL A 7 11.16 -7.42 -7.67
N GLU A 8 11.58 -6.48 -6.83
CA GLU A 8 11.35 -6.56 -5.40
C GLU A 8 9.84 -6.49 -5.10
N ARG A 9 9.38 -7.35 -4.22
CA ARG A 9 7.97 -7.56 -3.90
C ARG A 9 7.66 -7.06 -2.50
N ALA A 10 6.57 -6.34 -2.34
CA ALA A 10 5.95 -6.06 -1.07
C ALA A 10 4.75 -6.97 -0.88
N VAL A 11 4.70 -7.68 0.25
CA VAL A 11 3.62 -8.61 0.58
C VAL A 11 2.65 -7.92 1.52
N PHE A 12 1.43 -7.75 1.06
CA PHE A 12 0.28 -7.28 1.83
C PHE A 12 -0.63 -8.48 2.14
N TYR A 13 -1.59 -8.29 3.02
CA TYR A 13 -2.57 -9.32 3.34
C TYR A 13 -3.98 -8.75 3.26
N LYS A 14 -4.93 -9.56 2.78
CA LYS A 14 -6.35 -9.16 2.65
C LYS A 14 -6.91 -8.60 3.95
N GLU A 15 -6.57 -9.20 5.06
CA GLU A 15 -7.01 -8.81 6.39
C GLU A 15 -6.57 -7.38 6.79
N TRP A 16 -5.51 -6.85 6.15
CA TRP A 16 -5.04 -5.49 6.42
C TRP A 16 -5.96 -4.41 5.85
N LEU A 17 -6.75 -4.74 4.84
CA LEU A 17 -7.61 -3.77 4.15
C LEU A 17 -8.68 -3.16 5.06
N SER A 18 -9.11 -3.90 6.10
CA SER A 18 -10.09 -3.43 7.10
C SER A 18 -9.51 -2.59 8.23
N LEU A 19 -8.17 -2.49 8.34
CA LEU A 19 -7.51 -1.78 9.42
C LEU A 19 -7.62 -0.25 9.27
N SER A 20 -7.40 0.46 10.37
CA SER A 20 -7.34 1.93 10.36
C SER A 20 -6.19 2.44 9.47
N LYS A 21 -6.27 3.70 9.05
CA LYS A 21 -5.22 4.35 8.25
C LYS A 21 -3.84 4.27 8.93
N ALA A 22 -3.78 4.53 10.23
CA ALA A 22 -2.52 4.54 10.98
C ALA A 22 -1.90 3.14 11.06
N GLU A 23 -2.72 2.12 11.32
CA GLU A 23 -2.29 0.71 11.33
C GLU A 23 -1.81 0.26 9.96
N PHE A 24 -2.56 0.59 8.91
CA PHE A 24 -2.19 0.24 7.54
C PHE A 24 -0.88 0.91 7.11
N ASN A 25 -0.63 2.16 7.53
CA ASN A 25 0.65 2.84 7.27
C ASN A 25 1.84 2.07 7.86
N VAL A 26 1.73 1.60 9.11
CA VAL A 26 2.78 0.79 9.75
C VAL A 26 3.04 -0.49 8.97
N LEU A 27 1.97 -1.19 8.59
CA LEU A 27 2.08 -2.44 7.83
C LEU A 27 2.63 -2.22 6.41
N THR A 28 2.30 -1.11 5.77
CA THR A 28 2.88 -0.71 4.48
C THR A 28 4.39 -0.54 4.58
N MET A 29 4.87 0.17 5.61
CA MET A 29 6.30 0.30 5.88
C MET A 29 6.96 -1.08 6.06
N LEU A 30 6.34 -1.95 6.85
CA LEU A 30 6.87 -3.30 7.07
C LEU A 30 6.88 -4.14 5.79
N ALA A 31 5.82 -4.08 4.98
CA ALA A 31 5.74 -4.80 3.71
C ALA A 31 6.84 -4.37 2.74
N GLU A 32 7.09 -3.07 2.64
CA GLU A 32 8.16 -2.52 1.80
C GLU A 32 9.54 -2.93 2.32
N GLN A 33 9.73 -2.99 3.63
CA GLN A 33 10.99 -3.42 4.28
C GLN A 33 11.17 -4.96 4.34
N GLY A 34 10.37 -5.72 3.60
CA GLY A 34 10.48 -7.19 3.59
C GLY A 34 9.91 -7.87 4.83
N GLY A 35 8.91 -7.26 5.47
CA GLY A 35 8.16 -7.82 6.61
C GLY A 35 8.77 -7.53 7.99
N SER A 36 9.87 -6.78 8.07
CA SER A 36 10.49 -6.44 9.35
C SER A 36 11.10 -5.04 9.35
N PHE A 37 11.12 -4.40 10.52
CA PHE A 37 11.73 -3.10 10.74
C PHE A 37 12.49 -3.08 12.06
N SER A 38 13.67 -2.43 12.05
CA SER A 38 14.43 -2.16 13.27
C SER A 38 14.89 -0.70 13.25
N GLY A 39 14.36 0.13 14.14
CA GLY A 39 14.65 1.55 14.21
C GLY A 39 13.85 2.25 15.29
N ASN A 40 13.98 3.55 15.38
CA ASN A 40 13.22 4.35 16.35
C ASN A 40 11.98 4.99 15.71
N TYR A 41 11.13 5.64 16.51
CA TYR A 41 9.92 6.31 16.00
C TYR A 41 10.22 7.46 15.02
N ALA A 42 11.36 8.13 15.14
CA ALA A 42 11.72 9.19 14.21
C ALA A 42 12.04 8.62 12.82
N ASP A 43 12.68 7.45 12.78
CA ASP A 43 12.96 6.74 11.52
C ASP A 43 11.66 6.30 10.84
N MET A 44 10.71 5.77 11.60
CA MET A 44 9.39 5.40 11.09
C MET A 44 8.63 6.61 10.54
N MET A 45 8.60 7.73 11.28
CA MET A 45 7.92 8.95 10.84
C MET A 45 8.56 9.51 9.56
N ARG A 46 9.89 9.50 9.47
CA ARG A 46 10.62 9.92 8.27
C ARG A 46 10.25 9.05 7.07
N TYR A 47 10.22 7.73 7.26
CA TYR A 47 9.83 6.78 6.22
C TYR A 47 8.40 7.04 5.73
N LEU A 48 7.47 7.26 6.64
CA LEU A 48 6.06 7.51 6.32
C LEU A 48 5.79 8.95 5.85
N ASN A 49 6.83 9.76 5.67
CA ASN A 49 6.75 11.18 5.33
C ASN A 49 5.81 11.97 6.27
N VAL A 50 5.86 11.65 7.56
CA VAL A 50 5.04 12.26 8.60
C VAL A 50 5.88 13.22 9.43
N THR A 51 5.39 14.45 9.61
CA THR A 51 6.07 15.46 10.43
C THR A 51 6.33 14.95 11.84
N PRO A 52 7.54 15.11 12.41
CA PRO A 52 7.92 14.61 13.74
C PRO A 52 7.33 15.44 14.86
N GLN A 53 6.00 15.43 14.99
CA GLN A 53 5.24 16.04 16.08
C GLN A 53 4.87 14.98 17.13
N SER A 54 4.71 15.41 18.40
CA SER A 54 4.33 14.53 19.50
C SER A 54 3.03 13.77 19.24
N ARG A 55 2.02 14.42 18.63
CA ARG A 55 0.74 13.81 18.26
C ARG A 55 0.92 12.68 17.25
N ASN A 56 1.75 12.86 16.23
CA ASN A 56 2.01 11.86 15.21
C ASN A 56 2.78 10.66 15.81
N ARG A 57 3.73 10.93 16.69
CA ARG A 57 4.43 9.87 17.44
C ARG A 57 3.46 9.06 18.30
N GLN A 58 2.55 9.71 19.00
CA GLN A 58 1.54 9.04 19.82
C GLN A 58 0.60 8.18 18.97
N SER A 59 0.12 8.71 17.83
CA SER A 59 -0.71 7.96 16.89
C SER A 59 0.02 6.73 16.34
N LEU A 60 1.30 6.86 16.00
CA LEU A 60 2.12 5.76 15.54
C LEU A 60 2.33 4.69 16.62
N GLN A 61 2.57 5.12 17.86
CA GLN A 61 2.70 4.21 19.00
C GLN A 61 1.41 3.42 19.25
N GLN A 62 0.26 4.10 19.25
CA GLN A 62 -1.05 3.46 19.40
C GLN A 62 -1.34 2.46 18.29
N ALA A 63 -0.99 2.80 17.04
CA ALA A 63 -1.15 1.89 15.92
C ALA A 63 -0.30 0.62 16.08
N ILE A 64 0.95 0.73 16.51
CA ILE A 64 1.84 -0.40 16.78
C ILE A 64 1.31 -1.27 17.92
N GLU A 65 0.86 -0.67 19.00
CA GLU A 65 0.26 -1.39 20.14
C GLU A 65 -1.01 -2.15 19.72
N SER A 66 -1.88 -1.49 18.95
CA SER A 66 -3.09 -2.11 18.41
C SER A 66 -2.77 -3.27 17.47
N LEU A 67 -1.82 -3.12 16.56
CA LEU A 67 -1.40 -4.19 15.64
C LEU A 67 -0.81 -5.40 16.38
N ALA A 68 -0.02 -5.16 17.41
CA ALA A 68 0.54 -6.22 18.25
C ALA A 68 -0.57 -6.97 19.01
N SER A 69 -1.51 -6.24 19.63
CA SER A 69 -2.64 -6.83 20.35
C SER A 69 -3.59 -7.64 19.44
N LYS A 70 -3.76 -7.20 18.20
CA LYS A 70 -4.56 -7.90 17.18
C LYS A 70 -3.81 -9.07 16.52
N GLY A 71 -2.54 -9.29 16.83
CA GLY A 71 -1.72 -10.36 16.27
C GLY A 71 -1.35 -10.17 14.80
N PHE A 72 -1.18 -8.93 14.35
CA PHE A 72 -0.68 -8.61 13.01
C PHE A 72 0.84 -8.48 12.97
N ILE A 73 1.45 -8.11 14.09
CA ILE A 73 2.90 -7.98 14.23
C ILE A 73 3.38 -8.57 15.55
N THR A 74 4.63 -8.99 15.60
CA THR A 74 5.39 -9.09 16.84
C THR A 74 6.11 -7.78 17.12
N ARG A 75 6.24 -7.43 18.38
CA ARG A 75 6.94 -6.23 18.85
C ARG A 75 7.95 -6.59 19.93
N ASP A 76 9.18 -6.12 19.76
CA ASP A 76 10.20 -6.11 20.78
C ASP A 76 10.84 -4.72 20.85
N SER A 77 11.49 -4.37 21.97
CA SER A 77 12.15 -3.09 22.12
C SER A 77 13.49 -3.25 22.86
N ARG A 78 14.52 -2.62 22.29
CA ARG A 78 15.87 -2.55 22.92
C ARG A 78 16.24 -1.08 23.10
N GLY A 79 16.01 -0.56 24.28
CA GLY A 79 16.16 0.87 24.59
C GLY A 79 15.18 1.71 23.75
N ARG A 80 15.71 2.58 22.86
CA ARG A 80 14.89 3.41 21.96
C ARG A 80 14.52 2.74 20.65
N THR A 81 15.15 1.59 20.33
CA THR A 81 14.93 0.85 19.09
C THR A 81 13.72 -0.05 19.22
N GLN A 82 12.77 0.08 18.28
CA GLN A 82 11.65 -0.84 18.11
C GLN A 82 12.04 -1.90 17.09
N ILE A 83 11.73 -3.15 17.36
CA ILE A 83 11.89 -4.27 16.45
C ILE A 83 10.49 -4.81 16.17
N LEU A 84 10.04 -4.64 14.93
CA LEU A 84 8.70 -5.04 14.47
C LEU A 84 8.85 -6.11 13.40
N LYS A 85 8.00 -7.14 13.45
CA LYS A 85 7.93 -8.16 12.40
C LYS A 85 6.47 -8.48 12.10
N VAL A 86 6.15 -8.58 10.82
CA VAL A 86 4.82 -9.02 10.35
C VAL A 86 4.57 -10.46 10.76
N ILE A 87 3.36 -10.74 11.23
CA ILE A 87 2.84 -12.09 11.38
C ILE A 87 2.04 -12.41 10.11
N PRO A 88 2.49 -13.38 9.28
CA PRO A 88 1.81 -13.74 8.05
C PRO A 88 0.34 -14.09 8.27
N LYS A 89 -0.51 -13.76 7.29
CA LYS A 89 -1.92 -14.12 7.24
C LYS A 89 -2.21 -15.06 6.07
N ALA A 90 -3.45 -15.53 5.97
CA ALA A 90 -3.80 -16.58 5.01
C ALA A 90 -3.78 -16.12 3.55
N THR A 91 -4.15 -14.86 3.29
CA THR A 91 -4.34 -14.37 1.92
C THR A 91 -3.36 -13.26 1.59
N GLU A 92 -2.31 -13.62 0.85
CA GLU A 92 -1.29 -12.69 0.37
C GLU A 92 -1.76 -11.89 -0.84
N ILE A 93 -1.37 -10.62 -0.88
CA ILE A 93 -1.52 -9.71 -2.00
C ILE A 93 -0.14 -9.19 -2.34
N ILE A 94 0.37 -9.52 -3.51
CA ILE A 94 1.71 -9.14 -3.92
C ILE A 94 1.64 -7.87 -4.76
N ILE A 95 2.36 -6.83 -4.32
CA ILE A 95 2.49 -5.56 -5.04
C ILE A 95 3.96 -5.31 -5.35
N PRO A 96 4.32 -4.90 -6.57
CA PRO A 96 5.69 -4.50 -6.87
C PRO A 96 6.14 -3.36 -5.96
N LYS A 97 7.30 -3.50 -5.34
CA LYS A 97 7.82 -2.55 -4.34
C LYS A 97 7.91 -1.12 -4.89
N ARG A 98 8.31 -0.98 -6.15
CA ARG A 98 8.34 0.31 -6.83
C ARG A 98 6.99 1.03 -6.85
N TRP A 99 5.85 0.30 -6.95
CA TRP A 99 4.53 0.88 -6.86
C TRP A 99 4.23 1.41 -5.46
N VAL A 100 4.60 0.63 -4.44
CA VAL A 100 4.45 1.05 -3.05
C VAL A 100 5.24 2.33 -2.80
N LEU A 101 6.50 2.38 -3.24
CA LEU A 101 7.36 3.54 -3.09
C LEU A 101 6.86 4.75 -3.89
N SER A 102 6.39 4.55 -5.13
CA SER A 102 5.83 5.62 -5.95
C SER A 102 4.62 6.25 -5.28
N VAL A 103 3.69 5.43 -4.78
CA VAL A 103 2.50 5.90 -4.06
C VAL A 103 2.86 6.61 -2.74
N ILE A 104 3.82 6.10 -1.95
CA ILE A 104 4.26 6.77 -0.71
C ILE A 104 4.88 8.13 -1.00
N ASN A 105 5.66 8.23 -2.06
CA ASN A 105 6.40 9.46 -2.43
C ASN A 105 5.60 10.41 -3.34
N HIS A 106 4.37 10.06 -3.70
CA HIS A 106 3.48 10.94 -4.46
C HIS A 106 3.24 12.26 -3.70
N ASP A 107 3.19 13.37 -4.42
CA ASP A 107 2.83 14.66 -3.84
C ASP A 107 1.31 14.73 -3.62
N TYR A 108 0.90 14.58 -2.37
CA TYR A 108 -0.51 14.65 -1.95
C TYR A 108 -1.00 16.07 -1.65
N SER A 109 -0.19 17.12 -1.94
CA SER A 109 -0.64 18.49 -1.79
C SER A 109 -1.81 18.79 -2.73
N GLY A 110 -2.95 19.18 -2.16
CA GLY A 110 -4.19 19.39 -2.92
C GLY A 110 -5.02 18.12 -3.21
N GLU A 111 -4.56 16.91 -2.82
CA GLU A 111 -5.35 15.68 -2.94
C GLU A 111 -6.31 15.51 -1.77
N SER A 112 -7.49 14.94 -2.07
CA SER A 112 -8.48 14.57 -1.04
C SER A 112 -8.25 13.18 -0.44
N VAL A 113 -7.17 12.51 -0.82
CA VAL A 113 -6.82 11.13 -0.46
C VAL A 113 -5.39 11.07 0.09
N ALA A 114 -5.09 10.05 0.89
CA ALA A 114 -3.75 9.80 1.40
C ALA A 114 -3.23 8.44 0.91
N PHE A 115 -1.91 8.27 0.92
CA PHE A 115 -1.26 7.07 0.37
C PHE A 115 -1.83 5.74 0.90
N ALA A 116 -2.23 5.67 2.17
CA ALA A 116 -2.85 4.47 2.73
C ALA A 116 -4.15 4.08 2.02
N GLN A 117 -4.99 5.05 1.67
CA GLN A 117 -6.24 4.80 0.95
C GLN A 117 -5.96 4.39 -0.50
N VAL A 118 -4.97 5.02 -1.15
CA VAL A 118 -4.53 4.65 -2.50
C VAL A 118 -4.01 3.22 -2.53
N LEU A 119 -3.13 2.84 -1.60
CA LEU A 119 -2.60 1.46 -1.50
C LEU A 119 -3.66 0.44 -1.12
N LYS A 120 -4.65 0.79 -0.28
CA LYS A 120 -5.79 -0.11 0.00
C LYS A 120 -6.62 -0.38 -1.25
N VAL A 121 -6.95 0.67 -2.02
CA VAL A 121 -7.67 0.54 -3.30
C VAL A 121 -6.84 -0.30 -4.27
N PHE A 122 -5.54 -0.06 -4.36
CA PHE A 122 -4.66 -0.82 -5.23
C PHE A 122 -4.58 -2.31 -4.83
N ALA A 123 -4.39 -2.60 -3.55
CA ALA A 123 -4.37 -3.97 -3.03
C ALA A 123 -5.72 -4.68 -3.24
N TRP A 124 -6.84 -3.97 -3.06
CA TRP A 124 -8.17 -4.50 -3.33
C TRP A 124 -8.33 -4.88 -4.82
N ILE A 125 -7.94 -3.99 -5.75
CA ILE A 125 -7.99 -4.24 -7.20
C ILE A 125 -7.08 -5.43 -7.57
N SER A 126 -5.90 -5.51 -6.96
CA SER A 126 -4.94 -6.59 -7.22
C SER A 126 -5.43 -7.95 -6.74
N HIS A 127 -6.24 -7.98 -5.69
CA HIS A 127 -6.74 -9.23 -5.10
C HIS A 127 -8.04 -9.73 -5.75
N ASN A 128 -8.93 -8.83 -6.16
CA ASN A 128 -10.28 -9.22 -6.59
C ASN A 128 -10.32 -9.55 -8.09
N GLU A 129 -10.85 -10.75 -8.41
CA GLU A 129 -10.97 -11.29 -9.78
C GLU A 129 -12.33 -10.99 -10.43
N MET A 130 -13.00 -9.93 -10.00
CA MET A 130 -14.35 -9.63 -10.50
C MET A 130 -14.33 -9.13 -11.95
N PRO A 131 -15.25 -9.59 -12.79
CA PRO A 131 -15.34 -9.14 -14.19
C PRO A 131 -15.77 -7.67 -14.31
N VAL A 132 -16.48 -7.16 -13.31
CA VAL A 132 -16.91 -5.76 -13.22
C VAL A 132 -16.52 -5.22 -11.85
N VAL A 133 -15.76 -4.13 -11.82
CA VAL A 133 -15.32 -3.45 -10.60
C VAL A 133 -15.90 -2.05 -10.58
N THR A 134 -16.89 -1.80 -9.72
CA THR A 134 -17.47 -0.47 -9.53
C THR A 134 -16.80 0.25 -8.35
N ASN A 135 -16.82 1.60 -8.37
CA ASN A 135 -16.33 2.39 -7.25
C ASN A 135 -17.10 2.10 -5.97
N ARG A 136 -18.40 1.84 -6.10
CA ARG A 136 -19.28 1.49 -4.98
C ARG A 136 -18.83 0.19 -4.29
N MET A 137 -18.53 -0.87 -5.05
CA MET A 137 -18.04 -2.14 -4.48
C MET A 137 -16.75 -1.95 -3.68
N ILE A 138 -15.79 -1.20 -4.25
CA ILE A 138 -14.55 -0.91 -3.55
C ILE A 138 -14.82 -0.09 -2.27
N ALA A 139 -15.68 0.91 -2.36
CA ALA A 139 -16.04 1.79 -1.25
C ALA A 139 -16.67 1.02 -0.09
N GLU A 140 -17.62 0.12 -0.39
CA GLU A 140 -18.31 -0.72 0.58
C GLU A 140 -17.32 -1.69 1.26
N ASP A 141 -16.51 -2.41 0.50
CA ASP A 141 -15.54 -3.38 1.04
C ASP A 141 -14.44 -2.74 1.89
N LEU A 142 -13.99 -1.54 1.52
CA LEU A 142 -12.93 -0.82 2.24
C LEU A 142 -13.46 0.12 3.32
N ASN A 143 -14.79 0.26 3.45
CA ASN A 143 -15.46 1.21 4.33
C ASN A 143 -14.93 2.66 4.16
N ILE A 144 -14.89 3.13 2.91
CA ILE A 144 -14.50 4.49 2.51
C ILE A 144 -15.57 5.08 1.57
N SER A 145 -15.52 6.37 1.28
CA SER A 145 -16.45 6.99 0.34
C SER A 145 -16.08 6.66 -1.12
N GLU A 146 -17.10 6.64 -2.01
CA GLU A 146 -16.84 6.48 -3.45
C GLU A 146 -15.95 7.60 -4.00
N SER A 147 -16.08 8.83 -3.50
CA SER A 147 -15.19 9.93 -3.87
C SER A 147 -13.73 9.67 -3.49
N THR A 148 -13.49 9.02 -2.35
CA THR A 148 -12.15 8.56 -1.96
C THR A 148 -11.60 7.51 -2.94
N VAL A 149 -12.45 6.59 -3.40
CA VAL A 149 -12.06 5.58 -4.40
C VAL A 149 -11.68 6.24 -5.72
N VAL A 150 -12.49 7.21 -6.19
CA VAL A 150 -12.19 7.99 -7.41
C VAL A 150 -10.86 8.71 -7.29
N SER A 151 -10.64 9.44 -6.19
CA SER A 151 -9.38 10.14 -5.96
C SER A 151 -8.18 9.18 -5.91
N ALA A 152 -8.33 8.02 -5.25
CA ALA A 152 -7.29 7.01 -5.19
C ALA A 152 -6.96 6.43 -6.59
N LYS A 153 -7.97 6.17 -7.41
CA LYS A 153 -7.80 5.72 -8.80
C LYS A 153 -7.05 6.75 -9.64
N ASN A 154 -7.40 8.04 -9.52
CA ASN A 154 -6.70 9.11 -10.24
C ASN A 154 -5.20 9.19 -9.88
N VAL A 155 -4.85 8.96 -8.61
CA VAL A 155 -3.45 8.85 -8.19
C VAL A 155 -2.79 7.63 -8.83
N LEU A 156 -3.44 6.46 -8.80
CA LEU A 156 -2.89 5.23 -9.40
C LEU A 156 -2.67 5.36 -10.91
N GLU A 157 -3.57 6.03 -11.63
CA GLU A 157 -3.40 6.30 -13.07
C GLU A 157 -2.15 7.15 -13.33
N ARG A 158 -1.97 8.23 -12.57
CA ARG A 158 -0.76 9.06 -12.68
C ARG A 158 0.52 8.30 -12.37
N GLU A 159 0.50 7.50 -11.30
CA GLU A 159 1.66 6.67 -10.93
C GLU A 159 1.93 5.58 -11.98
N TYR A 160 0.90 5.02 -12.60
CA TYR A 160 1.06 4.10 -13.72
C TYR A 160 1.81 4.77 -14.89
N GLU A 161 1.38 5.96 -15.31
CA GLU A 161 2.03 6.71 -16.38
C GLU A 161 3.48 7.06 -16.02
N ASN A 162 3.73 7.44 -14.76
CA ASN A 162 5.07 7.74 -14.26
C ASN A 162 6.00 6.52 -14.29
N ILE A 163 5.52 5.37 -13.85
CA ILE A 163 6.31 4.13 -13.76
C ILE A 163 6.55 3.53 -15.16
N THR A 164 5.50 3.47 -15.98
CA THR A 164 5.56 2.76 -17.26
C THR A 164 5.97 3.64 -18.44
N LYS A 165 5.90 4.98 -18.27
CA LYS A 165 6.04 5.97 -19.35
C LYS A 165 5.00 5.82 -20.48
N LYS A 166 3.93 5.06 -20.24
CA LYS A 166 2.82 4.84 -21.16
C LYS A 166 1.64 5.71 -20.74
N ARG A 167 1.04 6.47 -21.65
CA ARG A 167 -0.20 7.21 -21.40
C ARG A 167 -1.40 6.27 -21.45
N ILE A 168 -2.33 6.46 -20.50
CA ILE A 168 -3.62 5.77 -20.51
C ILE A 168 -4.49 6.46 -21.55
N SER A 169 -4.92 5.76 -22.60
CA SER A 169 -5.86 6.31 -23.57
C SER A 169 -7.28 6.37 -22.97
N GLU A 170 -8.10 7.34 -23.39
CA GLU A 170 -9.50 7.46 -22.95
C GLU A 170 -10.30 6.16 -23.15
N LYS A 171 -10.03 5.39 -24.21
CA LYS A 171 -10.66 4.09 -24.46
C LYS A 171 -10.25 3.00 -23.47
N GLN A 172 -9.10 3.14 -22.80
CA GLN A 172 -8.64 2.20 -21.77
C GLN A 172 -9.18 2.53 -20.39
N GLY A 173 -9.63 3.78 -20.16
CA GLY A 173 -10.02 4.27 -18.83
C GLY A 173 -11.06 3.39 -18.12
N GLU A 174 -12.12 2.95 -18.81
CA GLU A 174 -13.16 2.11 -18.22
C GLU A 174 -12.67 0.70 -17.84
N ASN A 175 -11.73 0.15 -18.59
CA ASN A 175 -11.18 -1.19 -18.38
C ASN A 175 -9.80 -1.18 -17.70
N PHE A 176 -9.20 -0.02 -17.52
CA PHE A 176 -7.84 0.11 -17.02
C PHE A 176 -7.60 -0.66 -15.71
N PHE A 177 -8.42 -0.41 -14.70
CA PHE A 177 -8.27 -1.06 -13.38
C PHE A 177 -8.52 -2.56 -13.41
N ARG A 178 -9.45 -3.02 -14.27
CA ARG A 178 -9.66 -4.46 -14.48
C ARG A 178 -8.42 -5.11 -15.09
N ASN A 179 -7.88 -4.51 -16.13
CA ASN A 179 -6.70 -5.00 -16.83
C ASN A 179 -5.47 -4.95 -15.92
N LEU A 180 -5.27 -3.84 -15.19
CA LEU A 180 -4.21 -3.70 -14.19
C LEU A 180 -4.28 -4.80 -13.14
N GLY A 181 -5.47 -5.09 -12.60
CA GLY A 181 -5.66 -6.19 -11.65
C GLY A 181 -5.33 -7.55 -12.25
N GLN A 182 -5.74 -7.81 -13.49
CA GLN A 182 -5.40 -9.06 -14.20
C GLN A 182 -3.90 -9.20 -14.44
N GLU A 183 -3.25 -8.14 -14.91
CA GLU A 183 -1.80 -8.11 -15.14
C GLU A 183 -1.02 -8.35 -13.85
N LEU A 184 -1.42 -7.73 -12.74
CA LEU A 184 -0.79 -7.93 -11.44
C LEU A 184 -0.90 -9.39 -10.97
N ARG A 185 -2.08 -10.01 -11.11
CA ARG A 185 -2.30 -11.43 -10.72
C ARG A 185 -1.55 -12.39 -11.63
N ALA A 186 -1.53 -12.13 -12.93
CA ALA A 186 -0.81 -12.95 -13.91
C ALA A 186 0.71 -12.86 -13.80
N ASN A 187 1.24 -12.03 -12.88
CA ASN A 187 2.67 -11.71 -12.78
C ASN A 187 3.28 -11.18 -14.11
N ALA A 188 2.45 -10.73 -15.06
CA ALA A 188 2.91 -10.22 -16.36
C ALA A 188 3.80 -8.98 -16.20
N TRP A 189 3.57 -8.19 -15.18
CA TRP A 189 4.35 -7.00 -14.83
C TRP A 189 5.79 -7.28 -14.39
N TRP A 190 6.12 -8.53 -14.10
CA TRP A 190 7.42 -8.92 -13.59
C TRP A 190 8.43 -9.21 -14.72
N SER A 191 7.94 -9.38 -15.95
CA SER A 191 8.74 -9.74 -17.10
C SER A 191 9.06 -8.59 -18.07
N GLU A 192 8.35 -7.46 -17.99
CA GLU A 192 8.44 -6.37 -18.97
C GLU A 192 9.22 -5.13 -18.50
N ILE A 193 9.93 -5.24 -17.37
CA ILE A 193 10.63 -4.07 -16.83
C ILE A 193 12.04 -4.45 -16.39
#